data_e0b8651dace716a6d54cfd87264bea65
#
_entry.id   e0b8651dace716a6d54cfd87264bea65
#
_cell.length_a   1.000
_cell.length_b   1.000
_cell.length_c   1.000
_cell.angle_alpha   90.00
_cell.angle_beta   90.00
_cell.angle_gamma   90.00
#
_symmetry.space_group_name_H-M   'P 1'
#
loop_
_entity.id
_entity.type
_entity.pdbx_description
1 polymer ?
#
loop_
_entity_poly.entity_id
_entity_poly.type
_entity_poly.pdbx_seq_one_letter_code
_entity_poly.pdbx_strand_id
1 'polypeptide(L)'
;MTALNPIERDIAQIFQFPVIYDTMTVYNNLAFPLKNRGLSENEIDSKVKKIAEMLELTSTLKNKASGLTADGKQKISLGRGLVRSDVNVIMFDEPLTVIDPHLKWVLRSKLKELHQKINRTMIYVTHDQIEALTFADQVVVMHEGQIVQTGTPVELFEKPKHTFVGHFIGSPGMNILPCEIKNGQISFEGKILPSNTSIKKSNFSKTQVGIRPEFIKFSNDGIPVKIKRVSDTGRHKVIDTECSSGSIKILANTSTQIPSGSAHITFDQKHTYAYGDNWIIE
;
A
#
# COMPACT_ATOMS: atom_id res chain seq x y z
N MET A 1 25.13 -11.00 6.97
CA MET A 1 24.14 -11.86 6.28
C MET A 1 24.62 -12.39 4.92
N THR A 2 25.25 -11.58 4.08
CA THR A 2 25.67 -11.99 2.71
C THR A 2 26.67 -13.18 2.71
N ALA A 3 27.53 -13.27 3.71
CA ALA A 3 28.52 -14.37 3.85
C ALA A 3 27.93 -15.67 4.44
N LEU A 4 26.72 -15.64 5.01
CA LEU A 4 26.08 -16.81 5.58
C LEU A 4 25.41 -17.66 4.50
N ASN A 5 25.43 -18.98 4.65
CA ASN A 5 24.66 -19.86 3.80
C ASN A 5 23.13 -19.72 4.07
N PRO A 6 22.25 -20.16 3.17
CA PRO A 6 20.81 -19.99 3.33
C PRO A 6 20.21 -20.55 4.63
N ILE A 7 20.77 -21.64 5.14
CA ILE A 7 20.30 -22.28 6.39
C ILE A 7 20.66 -21.41 7.60
N GLU A 8 21.89 -20.90 7.63
CA GLU A 8 22.40 -20.06 8.72
C GLU A 8 21.71 -18.69 8.79
N ARG A 9 21.18 -18.19 7.68
CA ARG A 9 20.40 -16.92 7.67
C ARG A 9 19.12 -17.03 8.47
N ASP A 10 18.58 -18.21 8.59
CA ASP A 10 17.34 -18.52 9.31
C ASP A 10 16.17 -17.59 8.91
N ILE A 11 15.86 -17.59 7.61
CA ILE A 11 14.81 -16.79 7.00
C ILE A 11 13.70 -17.73 6.52
N ALA A 12 12.46 -17.36 6.75
CA ALA A 12 11.31 -17.96 6.08
C ALA A 12 10.88 -17.07 4.91
N GLN A 13 10.77 -17.63 3.71
CA GLN A 13 10.29 -16.91 2.54
C GLN A 13 9.00 -17.54 2.02
N ILE A 14 8.02 -16.71 1.77
CA ILE A 14 6.72 -17.05 1.18
C ILE A 14 6.65 -16.35 -0.17
N PHE A 15 6.45 -17.13 -1.23
CA PHE A 15 6.45 -16.66 -2.60
C PHE A 15 5.04 -16.36 -3.10
N GLN A 16 4.93 -15.56 -4.14
CA GLN A 16 3.70 -15.23 -4.85
C GLN A 16 2.98 -16.47 -5.37
N PHE A 17 3.73 -17.43 -5.93
CA PHE A 17 3.19 -18.72 -6.35
C PHE A 17 3.34 -19.75 -5.23
N PRO A 18 2.32 -20.62 -5.02
CA PRO A 18 2.35 -21.60 -3.94
C PRO A 18 3.50 -22.59 -4.09
N VAL A 19 4.40 -22.64 -3.10
CA VAL A 19 5.48 -23.63 -3.02
C VAL A 19 5.03 -24.73 -2.06
N ILE A 20 4.52 -25.82 -2.60
CA ILE A 20 3.93 -26.93 -1.85
C ILE A 20 4.37 -28.29 -2.42
N TYR A 21 4.13 -29.35 -1.67
CA TYR A 21 4.29 -30.73 -2.12
C TYR A 21 2.89 -31.32 -2.40
N ASP A 22 2.52 -31.42 -3.67
CA ASP A 22 1.19 -31.89 -4.10
C ASP A 22 0.86 -33.33 -3.64
N THR A 23 1.85 -34.17 -3.49
CA THR A 23 1.71 -35.57 -3.05
C THR A 23 1.48 -35.72 -1.54
N MET A 24 1.83 -34.68 -0.76
CA MET A 24 1.67 -34.66 0.69
C MET A 24 0.27 -34.17 1.08
N THR A 25 -0.17 -34.58 2.27
CA THR A 25 -1.36 -33.98 2.89
C THR A 25 -1.09 -32.53 3.28
N VAL A 26 -2.16 -31.74 3.54
CA VAL A 26 -2.05 -30.39 4.10
C VAL A 26 -1.24 -30.41 5.39
N TYR A 27 -1.56 -31.35 6.30
CA TYR A 27 -0.82 -31.51 7.55
C TYR A 27 0.67 -31.72 7.30
N ASN A 28 1.03 -32.66 6.43
CA ASN A 28 2.44 -32.96 6.15
C ASN A 28 3.17 -31.81 5.49
N ASN A 29 2.50 -31.03 4.64
CA ASN A 29 3.07 -29.80 4.07
C ASN A 29 3.43 -28.79 5.17
N LEU A 30 2.54 -28.56 6.13
CA LEU A 30 2.76 -27.66 7.24
C LEU A 30 3.82 -28.20 8.23
N ALA A 31 3.81 -29.50 8.49
CA ALA A 31 4.75 -30.15 9.41
C ALA A 31 6.17 -30.27 8.85
N PHE A 32 6.34 -30.30 7.53
CA PHE A 32 7.63 -30.57 6.87
C PHE A 32 8.77 -29.63 7.32
N PRO A 33 8.61 -28.30 7.36
CA PRO A 33 9.66 -27.42 7.82
C PRO A 33 10.07 -27.64 9.29
N LEU A 34 9.12 -28.08 10.12
CA LEU A 34 9.35 -28.34 11.55
C LEU A 34 10.05 -29.68 11.77
N LYS A 35 9.68 -30.72 11.00
CA LYS A 35 10.35 -32.03 11.02
C LYS A 35 11.83 -31.89 10.64
N ASN A 36 12.14 -31.10 9.62
CA ASN A 36 13.53 -30.86 9.19
C ASN A 36 14.38 -30.13 10.25
N ARG A 37 13.73 -29.46 11.23
CA ARG A 37 14.39 -28.81 12.37
C ARG A 37 14.48 -29.70 13.59
N GLY A 38 13.98 -30.94 13.53
CA GLY A 38 14.03 -31.90 14.61
C GLY A 38 13.11 -31.64 15.78
N LEU A 39 12.01 -30.88 15.58
CA LEU A 39 11.02 -30.66 16.63
C LEU A 39 10.31 -31.98 16.97
N SER A 40 9.85 -32.11 18.23
CA SER A 40 9.08 -33.25 18.67
C SER A 40 7.69 -33.30 17.99
N GLU A 41 7.12 -34.49 17.87
CA GLU A 41 5.79 -34.64 17.24
C GLU A 41 4.70 -33.83 17.94
N ASN A 42 4.74 -33.72 19.26
CA ASN A 42 3.78 -32.93 20.02
C ASN A 42 3.89 -31.42 19.72
N GLU A 43 5.08 -30.90 19.60
CA GLU A 43 5.32 -29.50 19.22
C GLU A 43 4.89 -29.23 17.78
N ILE A 44 5.18 -30.17 16.87
CA ILE A 44 4.74 -30.09 15.47
C ILE A 44 3.23 -30.05 15.39
N ASP A 45 2.55 -30.98 16.04
CA ASP A 45 1.08 -31.07 16.03
C ASP A 45 0.43 -29.80 16.56
N SER A 46 0.93 -29.27 17.69
CA SER A 46 0.46 -28.03 18.27
C SER A 46 0.62 -26.83 17.32
N LYS A 47 1.81 -26.65 16.73
CA LYS A 47 2.09 -25.54 15.80
C LYS A 47 1.27 -25.67 14.51
N VAL A 48 1.17 -26.87 13.94
CA VAL A 48 0.41 -27.14 12.72
C VAL A 48 -1.08 -26.84 12.94
N LYS A 49 -1.68 -27.32 14.02
CA LYS A 49 -3.10 -27.06 14.32
C LYS A 49 -3.40 -25.57 14.46
N LYS A 50 -2.53 -24.83 15.19
CA LYS A 50 -2.66 -23.38 15.36
C LYS A 50 -2.63 -22.63 14.03
N ILE A 51 -1.70 -22.97 13.14
CA ILE A 51 -1.60 -22.34 11.82
C ILE A 51 -2.75 -22.77 10.92
N ALA A 52 -3.15 -24.03 10.97
CA ALA A 52 -4.29 -24.54 10.20
C ALA A 52 -5.61 -23.86 10.59
N GLU A 53 -5.84 -23.62 11.88
CA GLU A 53 -6.99 -22.85 12.36
C GLU A 53 -6.95 -21.41 11.85
N MET A 54 -5.80 -20.74 11.98
CA MET A 54 -5.62 -19.38 11.52
C MET A 54 -5.90 -19.22 10.02
N LEU A 55 -5.51 -20.21 9.20
CA LEU A 55 -5.64 -20.18 7.74
C LEU A 55 -6.92 -20.89 7.24
N GLU A 56 -7.79 -21.36 8.14
CA GLU A 56 -9.02 -22.09 7.81
C GLU A 56 -8.77 -23.39 7.01
N LEU A 57 -7.69 -24.09 7.38
CA LEU A 57 -7.28 -25.36 6.77
C LEU A 57 -7.63 -26.59 7.62
N THR A 58 -8.22 -26.41 8.81
CA THR A 58 -8.45 -27.47 9.79
C THR A 58 -9.22 -28.67 9.21
N SER A 59 -10.29 -28.41 8.45
CA SER A 59 -11.13 -29.44 7.84
C SER A 59 -10.42 -30.21 6.73
N THR A 60 -9.37 -29.65 6.15
CA THR A 60 -8.63 -30.21 5.00
C THR A 60 -7.30 -30.84 5.38
N LEU A 61 -6.91 -30.85 6.65
CA LEU A 61 -5.58 -31.31 7.11
C LEU A 61 -5.21 -32.71 6.60
N LYS A 62 -6.18 -33.62 6.47
CA LYS A 62 -5.97 -34.97 6.01
C LYS A 62 -5.99 -35.12 4.49
N ASN A 63 -6.44 -34.11 3.75
CA ASN A 63 -6.55 -34.13 2.29
C ASN A 63 -5.16 -33.93 1.66
N LYS A 64 -4.95 -34.52 0.47
CA LYS A 64 -3.77 -34.23 -0.35
C LYS A 64 -3.85 -32.81 -0.90
N ALA A 65 -2.71 -32.12 -0.95
CA ALA A 65 -2.63 -30.76 -1.46
C ALA A 65 -3.00 -30.66 -2.96
N SER A 66 -2.78 -31.73 -3.74
CA SER A 66 -3.16 -31.80 -5.16
C SER A 66 -4.66 -31.57 -5.41
N GLY A 67 -5.53 -31.97 -4.49
CA GLY A 67 -6.99 -31.84 -4.59
C GLY A 67 -7.54 -30.44 -4.17
N LEU A 68 -6.71 -29.51 -3.77
CA LEU A 68 -7.16 -28.21 -3.31
C LEU A 68 -7.18 -27.15 -4.44
N THR A 69 -8.00 -26.14 -4.24
CA THR A 69 -8.06 -24.93 -5.09
C THR A 69 -6.75 -24.14 -5.00
N ALA A 70 -6.54 -23.20 -5.94
CA ALA A 70 -5.39 -22.30 -5.91
C ALA A 70 -5.28 -21.53 -4.59
N ASP A 71 -6.42 -21.03 -4.07
CA ASP A 71 -6.51 -20.39 -2.74
C ASP A 71 -6.05 -21.33 -1.62
N GLY A 72 -6.54 -22.55 -1.59
CA GLY A 72 -6.14 -23.56 -0.61
C GLY A 72 -4.64 -23.88 -0.68
N LYS A 73 -4.08 -23.98 -1.88
CA LYS A 73 -2.64 -24.18 -2.09
C LYS A 73 -1.81 -22.98 -1.61
N GLN A 74 -2.29 -21.75 -1.85
CA GLN A 74 -1.62 -20.54 -1.36
C GLN A 74 -1.66 -20.45 0.17
N LYS A 75 -2.78 -20.82 0.81
CA LYS A 75 -2.87 -20.92 2.26
C LYS A 75 -1.88 -21.94 2.84
N ILE A 76 -1.66 -23.07 2.18
CA ILE A 76 -0.63 -24.04 2.59
C ILE A 76 0.77 -23.40 2.48
N SER A 77 1.09 -22.75 1.35
CA SER A 77 2.37 -22.08 1.15
C SER A 77 2.64 -21.03 2.22
N LEU A 78 1.63 -20.21 2.52
CA LEU A 78 1.67 -19.23 3.60
C LEU A 78 1.91 -19.91 4.96
N GLY A 79 1.17 -20.98 5.26
CA GLY A 79 1.29 -21.75 6.48
C GLY A 79 2.68 -22.37 6.68
N ARG A 80 3.30 -22.86 5.62
CA ARG A 80 4.68 -23.42 5.65
C ARG A 80 5.73 -22.39 6.07
N GLY A 81 5.53 -21.12 5.69
CA GLY A 81 6.38 -20.04 6.17
C GLY A 81 6.09 -19.68 7.63
N LEU A 82 4.82 -19.56 7.99
CA LEU A 82 4.37 -19.08 9.29
C LEU A 82 4.57 -20.07 10.44
N VAL A 83 4.58 -21.40 10.18
CA VAL A 83 4.91 -22.39 11.22
C VAL A 83 6.33 -22.20 11.77
N ARG A 84 7.21 -21.54 10.98
CA ARG A 84 8.57 -21.15 11.35
C ARG A 84 8.61 -19.79 12.05
N SER A 85 7.74 -19.56 13.01
CA SER A 85 7.64 -18.29 13.74
C SER A 85 8.85 -17.95 14.61
N ASP A 86 9.82 -18.85 14.73
CA ASP A 86 11.09 -18.72 15.46
C ASP A 86 12.26 -18.19 14.61
N VAL A 87 12.07 -17.97 13.31
CA VAL A 87 13.10 -17.44 12.40
C VAL A 87 13.42 -15.96 12.67
N ASN A 88 14.57 -15.50 12.16
CA ASN A 88 15.00 -14.11 12.30
C ASN A 88 14.13 -13.14 11.49
N VAL A 89 13.74 -13.54 10.27
CA VAL A 89 12.94 -12.71 9.36
C VAL A 89 11.93 -13.59 8.60
N ILE A 90 10.72 -13.10 8.45
CA ILE A 90 9.72 -13.68 7.53
C ILE A 90 9.56 -12.74 6.35
N MET A 91 9.79 -13.24 5.15
CA MET A 91 9.67 -12.48 3.90
C MET A 91 8.44 -12.95 3.13
N PHE A 92 7.61 -12.00 2.72
CA PHE A 92 6.43 -12.24 1.91
C PHE A 92 6.61 -11.54 0.56
N ASP A 93 6.45 -12.29 -0.52
CA ASP A 93 6.49 -11.77 -1.89
C ASP A 93 5.10 -11.92 -2.51
N GLU A 94 4.31 -10.85 -2.47
CA GLU A 94 2.92 -10.79 -2.94
C GLU A 94 2.04 -11.98 -2.47
N PRO A 95 2.02 -12.34 -1.19
CA PRO A 95 1.49 -13.62 -0.71
C PRO A 95 -0.03 -13.74 -0.86
N LEU A 96 -0.75 -12.64 -1.04
CA LEU A 96 -2.21 -12.63 -1.10
C LEU A 96 -2.77 -12.39 -2.51
N THR A 97 -1.92 -12.32 -3.55
CA THR A 97 -2.34 -11.95 -4.91
C THR A 97 -3.42 -12.88 -5.47
N VAL A 98 -3.30 -14.18 -5.24
CA VAL A 98 -4.24 -15.22 -5.72
C VAL A 98 -5.39 -15.52 -4.75
N ILE A 99 -5.44 -14.84 -3.61
CA ILE A 99 -6.47 -15.05 -2.58
C ILE A 99 -7.73 -14.25 -2.92
N ASP A 100 -8.89 -14.82 -2.61
CA ASP A 100 -10.18 -14.14 -2.75
C ASP A 100 -10.20 -12.80 -1.98
N PRO A 101 -10.73 -11.70 -2.55
CA PRO A 101 -10.73 -10.38 -1.93
C PRO A 101 -11.34 -10.33 -0.52
N HIS A 102 -12.40 -11.09 -0.27
CA HIS A 102 -13.02 -11.16 1.06
C HIS A 102 -12.07 -11.79 2.08
N LEU A 103 -11.37 -12.86 1.69
CA LEU A 103 -10.40 -13.54 2.55
C LEU A 103 -9.11 -12.74 2.73
N LYS A 104 -8.70 -11.92 1.76
CA LYS A 104 -7.53 -11.04 1.90
C LYS A 104 -7.62 -10.17 3.16
N TRP A 105 -8.78 -9.57 3.42
CA TRP A 105 -8.97 -8.72 4.60
C TRP A 105 -8.81 -9.51 5.90
N VAL A 106 -9.44 -10.69 5.99
CA VAL A 106 -9.34 -11.58 7.16
C VAL A 106 -7.90 -12.03 7.39
N LEU A 107 -7.20 -12.47 6.33
CA LEU A 107 -5.82 -12.94 6.43
C LEU A 107 -4.86 -11.81 6.83
N ARG A 108 -5.03 -10.60 6.29
CA ARG A 108 -4.22 -9.44 6.71
C ARG A 108 -4.36 -9.15 8.20
N SER A 109 -5.59 -9.15 8.70
CA SER A 109 -5.84 -8.93 10.14
C SER A 109 -5.16 -10.01 10.98
N LYS A 110 -5.29 -11.28 10.60
CA LYS A 110 -4.65 -12.41 11.28
C LYS A 110 -3.12 -12.36 11.21
N LEU A 111 -2.55 -11.94 10.08
CA LEU A 111 -1.10 -11.75 9.94
C LEU A 111 -0.60 -10.62 10.83
N LYS A 112 -1.34 -9.51 10.93
CA LYS A 112 -0.99 -8.39 11.82
C LYS A 112 -1.04 -8.81 13.29
N GLU A 113 -2.07 -9.55 13.70
CA GLU A 113 -2.14 -10.12 15.06
C GLU A 113 -0.97 -11.08 15.34
N LEU A 114 -0.61 -11.90 14.36
CA LEU A 114 0.54 -12.80 14.47
C LEU A 114 1.84 -12.02 14.64
N HIS A 115 2.05 -10.98 13.83
CA HIS A 115 3.22 -10.11 13.93
C HIS A 115 3.37 -9.53 15.34
N GLN A 116 2.28 -8.99 15.90
CA GLN A 116 2.26 -8.45 17.27
C GLN A 116 2.62 -9.49 18.33
N LYS A 117 2.22 -10.77 18.13
CA LYS A 117 2.48 -11.86 19.07
C LYS A 117 3.89 -12.41 19.01
N ILE A 118 4.47 -12.53 17.80
CA ILE A 118 5.78 -13.16 17.61
C ILE A 118 6.94 -12.15 17.66
N ASN A 119 6.66 -10.87 17.53
CA ASN A 119 7.64 -9.77 17.58
C ASN A 119 8.90 -10.05 16.72
N ARG A 120 8.70 -10.49 15.48
CA ARG A 120 9.76 -10.77 14.51
C ARG A 120 9.69 -9.79 13.35
N THR A 121 10.82 -9.50 12.74
CA THR A 121 10.85 -8.67 11.53
C THR A 121 10.12 -9.37 10.39
N MET A 122 9.15 -8.68 9.82
CA MET A 122 8.44 -9.10 8.62
C MET A 122 8.72 -8.12 7.48
N ILE A 123 9.13 -8.64 6.33
CA ILE A 123 9.28 -7.86 5.10
C ILE A 123 8.16 -8.30 4.16
N TYR A 124 7.29 -7.37 3.79
CA TYR A 124 6.12 -7.64 2.97
C TYR A 124 6.19 -6.86 1.67
N VAL A 125 6.42 -7.55 0.56
CA VAL A 125 6.43 -6.97 -0.78
C VAL A 125 5.03 -7.08 -1.37
N THR A 126 4.47 -5.97 -1.82
CA THR A 126 3.17 -5.91 -2.48
C THR A 126 3.06 -4.70 -3.41
N HIS A 127 2.25 -4.82 -4.45
CA HIS A 127 1.81 -3.70 -5.27
C HIS A 127 0.43 -3.15 -4.84
N ASP A 128 -0.22 -3.78 -3.86
CA ASP A 128 -1.49 -3.33 -3.30
C ASP A 128 -1.22 -2.29 -2.20
N GLN A 129 -1.52 -1.02 -2.49
CA GLN A 129 -1.35 0.08 -1.53
C GLN A 129 -2.16 -0.13 -0.24
N ILE A 130 -3.36 -0.76 -0.32
CA ILE A 130 -4.19 -1.00 0.86
C ILE A 130 -3.50 -2.01 1.78
N GLU A 131 -2.87 -3.04 1.21
CA GLU A 131 -2.07 -4.00 1.98
C GLU A 131 -0.91 -3.28 2.68
N ALA A 132 -0.10 -2.51 1.94
CA ALA A 132 1.03 -1.79 2.49
C ALA A 132 0.62 -0.84 3.63
N LEU A 133 -0.39 0.01 3.39
CA LEU A 133 -0.80 1.05 4.34
C LEU A 133 -1.52 0.52 5.59
N THR A 134 -2.14 -0.67 5.51
CA THR A 134 -2.88 -1.24 6.65
C THR A 134 -2.08 -2.23 7.47
N PHE A 135 -1.08 -2.86 6.88
CA PHE A 135 -0.27 -3.90 7.52
C PHE A 135 1.02 -3.36 8.14
N ALA A 136 1.76 -2.53 7.41
CA ALA A 136 3.12 -2.15 7.75
C ALA A 136 3.22 -1.05 8.83
N ASP A 137 4.26 -1.13 9.66
CA ASP A 137 4.68 -0.04 10.56
C ASP A 137 5.51 0.99 9.78
N GLN A 138 6.31 0.52 8.81
CA GLN A 138 7.13 1.32 7.91
C GLN A 138 6.91 0.84 6.47
N VAL A 139 6.70 1.76 5.55
CA VAL A 139 6.54 1.47 4.13
C VAL A 139 7.74 2.05 3.37
N VAL A 140 8.31 1.23 2.50
CA VAL A 140 9.38 1.63 1.57
C VAL A 140 8.77 1.66 0.17
N VAL A 141 8.68 2.86 -0.42
CA VAL A 141 8.21 3.01 -1.81
C VAL A 141 9.39 2.99 -2.76
N MET A 142 9.33 2.07 -3.72
CA MET A 142 10.33 1.93 -4.77
C MET A 142 9.76 2.37 -6.12
N HIS A 143 10.57 3.08 -6.89
CA HIS A 143 10.24 3.51 -8.25
C HIS A 143 11.50 3.46 -9.11
N GLU A 144 11.43 2.86 -10.29
CA GLU A 144 12.55 2.71 -11.23
C GLU A 144 13.84 2.15 -10.57
N GLY A 145 13.69 1.16 -9.69
CA GLY A 145 14.81 0.51 -8.99
C GLY A 145 15.41 1.32 -7.84
N GLN A 146 14.85 2.48 -7.51
CA GLN A 146 15.31 3.35 -6.43
C GLN A 146 14.27 3.47 -5.30
N ILE A 147 14.75 3.65 -4.07
CA ILE A 147 13.89 4.01 -2.95
C ILE A 147 13.60 5.51 -3.03
N VAL A 148 12.32 5.86 -3.27
CA VAL A 148 11.91 7.26 -3.39
C VAL A 148 11.38 7.84 -2.07
N GLN A 149 10.85 7.00 -1.18
CA GLN A 149 10.47 7.42 0.17
C GLN A 149 10.38 6.22 1.10
N THR A 150 10.80 6.42 2.35
CA THR A 150 10.52 5.52 3.47
C THR A 150 9.81 6.32 4.56
N GLY A 151 8.80 5.75 5.18
CA GLY A 151 8.04 6.39 6.25
C GLY A 151 6.85 5.57 6.71
N THR A 152 6.16 6.07 7.71
CA THR A 152 4.88 5.50 8.14
C THR A 152 3.80 5.68 7.06
N PRO A 153 2.72 4.89 7.07
CA PRO A 153 1.58 5.09 6.17
C PRO A 153 1.05 6.53 6.15
N VAL A 154 0.99 7.17 7.33
CA VAL A 154 0.51 8.55 7.49
C VAL A 154 1.46 9.54 6.79
N GLU A 155 2.78 9.41 7.02
CA GLU A 155 3.77 10.28 6.38
C GLU A 155 3.76 10.17 4.86
N LEU A 156 3.59 8.97 4.30
CA LEU A 156 3.50 8.78 2.86
C LEU A 156 2.24 9.42 2.27
N PHE A 157 1.14 9.38 3.02
CA PHE A 157 -0.10 9.99 2.59
C PHE A 157 -0.08 11.52 2.74
N GLU A 158 0.29 12.03 3.90
CA GLU A 158 0.22 13.46 4.20
C GLU A 158 1.34 14.25 3.52
N LYS A 159 2.59 13.75 3.51
CA LYS A 159 3.76 14.45 2.97
C LYS A 159 4.53 13.59 1.97
N PRO A 160 3.99 13.34 0.77
CA PRO A 160 4.70 12.60 -0.28
C PRO A 160 5.92 13.41 -0.76
N LYS A 161 7.12 12.81 -0.66
CA LYS A 161 8.39 13.46 -1.04
C LYS A 161 8.66 13.41 -2.54
N HIS A 162 7.99 12.54 -3.25
CA HIS A 162 8.12 12.36 -4.69
C HIS A 162 6.74 12.32 -5.35
N THR A 163 6.59 12.86 -6.55
CA THR A 163 5.30 12.89 -7.27
C THR A 163 4.72 11.49 -7.48
N PHE A 164 5.58 10.49 -7.72
CA PHE A 164 5.15 9.10 -7.82
C PHE A 164 4.48 8.62 -6.53
N VAL A 165 5.04 8.94 -5.35
CA VAL A 165 4.45 8.55 -4.06
C VAL A 165 3.08 9.20 -3.90
N GLY A 166 2.96 10.49 -4.20
CA GLY A 166 1.68 11.20 -4.15
C GLY A 166 0.62 10.60 -5.07
N HIS A 167 1.02 10.23 -6.30
CA HIS A 167 0.11 9.62 -7.26
C HIS A 167 -0.23 8.16 -6.91
N PHE A 168 0.76 7.38 -6.49
CA PHE A 168 0.60 5.96 -6.19
C PHE A 168 -0.18 5.71 -4.90
N ILE A 169 0.08 6.50 -3.84
CA ILE A 169 -0.59 6.38 -2.54
C ILE A 169 -1.88 7.21 -2.53
N GLY A 170 -3.01 6.55 -2.43
CA GLY A 170 -4.35 7.15 -2.39
C GLY A 170 -5.24 6.72 -3.57
N SER A 171 -6.55 6.74 -3.37
CA SER A 171 -7.52 6.37 -4.40
C SER A 171 -8.73 7.32 -4.32
N PRO A 172 -8.80 8.32 -5.19
CA PRO A 172 -7.85 8.69 -6.25
C PRO A 172 -6.48 9.13 -5.74
N GLY A 173 -5.44 9.01 -6.59
CA GLY A 173 -4.11 9.55 -6.30
C GLY A 173 -4.09 11.09 -6.27
N MET A 174 -2.98 11.65 -5.78
CA MET A 174 -2.76 13.09 -5.71
C MET A 174 -2.80 13.72 -7.11
N ASN A 175 -3.46 14.87 -7.25
CA ASN A 175 -3.36 15.69 -8.45
C ASN A 175 -1.95 16.26 -8.53
N ILE A 176 -1.28 16.06 -9.66
CA ILE A 176 0.05 16.60 -9.98
C ILE A 176 -0.11 17.43 -11.24
N LEU A 177 0.06 18.74 -11.11
CA LEU A 177 -0.25 19.71 -12.17
C LEU A 177 0.96 20.60 -12.45
N PRO A 178 1.25 20.97 -13.70
CA PRO A 178 2.30 21.92 -14.00
C PRO A 178 1.99 23.28 -13.33
N CYS A 179 3.00 23.89 -12.77
CA CYS A 179 2.87 25.23 -12.17
C CYS A 179 4.14 26.05 -12.42
N GLU A 180 4.07 27.35 -12.12
CA GLU A 180 5.22 28.25 -12.09
C GLU A 180 5.58 28.62 -10.65
N ILE A 181 6.85 28.91 -10.41
CA ILE A 181 7.29 29.47 -9.14
C ILE A 181 7.62 30.95 -9.34
N LYS A 182 6.82 31.82 -8.74
CA LYS A 182 6.99 33.29 -8.83
C LYS A 182 7.28 33.85 -7.44
N ASN A 183 8.43 34.53 -7.27
CA ASN A 183 8.82 35.14 -6.01
C ASN A 183 8.78 34.18 -4.79
N GLY A 184 9.15 32.91 -5.00
CA GLY A 184 9.12 31.89 -3.94
C GLY A 184 7.73 31.34 -3.59
N GLN A 185 6.72 31.60 -4.43
CA GLN A 185 5.35 31.13 -4.25
C GLN A 185 4.89 30.33 -5.47
N ILE A 186 3.97 29.38 -5.25
CA ILE A 186 3.36 28.60 -6.32
C ILE A 186 2.36 29.48 -7.08
N SER A 187 2.55 29.66 -8.37
CA SER A 187 1.59 30.29 -9.28
C SER A 187 0.94 29.23 -10.17
N PHE A 188 -0.38 29.08 -10.08
CA PHE A 188 -1.16 28.12 -10.84
C PHE A 188 -2.41 28.80 -11.41
N GLU A 189 -2.70 28.62 -12.69
CA GLU A 189 -3.84 29.26 -13.39
C GLU A 189 -3.92 30.79 -13.14
N GLY A 190 -2.75 31.46 -13.11
CA GLY A 190 -2.67 32.90 -12.87
C GLY A 190 -2.91 33.34 -11.42
N LYS A 191 -3.16 32.41 -10.50
CA LYS A 191 -3.36 32.71 -9.08
C LYS A 191 -2.20 32.21 -8.24
N ILE A 192 -1.86 32.96 -7.19
CA ILE A 192 -0.89 32.50 -6.18
C ILE A 192 -1.62 31.54 -5.24
N LEU A 193 -1.07 30.33 -5.11
CA LEU A 193 -1.61 29.34 -4.20
C LEU A 193 -1.01 29.49 -2.79
N PRO A 194 -1.83 29.32 -1.75
CA PRO A 194 -1.31 29.23 -0.40
C PRO A 194 -0.45 27.97 -0.28
N SER A 195 0.73 28.09 0.28
CA SER A 195 1.65 26.97 0.51
C SER A 195 2.38 27.19 1.84
N ASN A 196 2.73 26.10 2.52
CA ASN A 196 3.53 26.18 3.75
C ASN A 196 5.02 26.35 3.48
N THR A 197 5.45 26.27 2.23
CA THR A 197 6.86 26.26 1.85
C THR A 197 7.26 27.60 1.23
N SER A 198 8.28 28.25 1.79
CA SER A 198 8.96 29.38 1.14
C SER A 198 10.00 28.79 0.18
N ILE A 199 9.68 28.79 -1.10
CA ILE A 199 10.50 28.15 -2.14
C ILE A 199 11.73 29.04 -2.39
N LYS A 200 12.90 28.58 -1.98
CA LYS A 200 14.17 29.20 -2.36
C LYS A 200 14.38 28.97 -3.86
N LYS A 201 14.80 30.02 -4.56
CA LYS A 201 15.10 29.97 -6.00
C LYS A 201 16.04 28.80 -6.32
N SER A 202 15.59 27.84 -7.10
CA SER A 202 16.42 26.78 -7.70
C SER A 202 16.00 26.59 -9.14
N ASN A 203 16.96 26.25 -10.00
CA ASN A 203 16.72 26.02 -11.42
C ASN A 203 16.20 24.57 -11.60
N PHE A 204 14.88 24.39 -11.55
CA PHE A 204 14.25 23.13 -11.91
C PHE A 204 13.90 23.14 -13.40
N SER A 205 14.06 22.00 -14.06
CA SER A 205 13.64 21.83 -15.45
C SER A 205 12.11 21.73 -15.56
N LYS A 206 11.47 21.20 -14.50
CA LYS A 206 10.03 21.02 -14.39
C LYS A 206 9.53 21.36 -13.00
N THR A 207 8.52 22.22 -12.92
CA THR A 207 7.87 22.55 -11.65
C THR A 207 6.41 22.12 -11.67
N GLN A 208 5.95 21.55 -10.56
CA GLN A 208 4.59 21.03 -10.41
C GLN A 208 4.04 21.35 -9.02
N VAL A 209 2.72 21.51 -8.94
CA VAL A 209 1.98 21.54 -7.68
C VAL A 209 1.29 20.21 -7.46
N GLY A 210 1.37 19.72 -6.24
CA GLY A 210 0.67 18.51 -5.79
C GLY A 210 -0.37 18.83 -4.72
N ILE A 211 -1.57 18.30 -4.90
CA ILE A 211 -2.67 18.41 -3.95
C ILE A 211 -3.54 17.16 -3.99
N ARG A 212 -3.87 16.59 -2.83
CA ARG A 212 -4.77 15.45 -2.80
C ARG A 212 -6.22 15.87 -3.02
N PRO A 213 -7.04 15.02 -3.66
CA PRO A 213 -8.46 15.30 -3.92
C PRO A 213 -9.27 15.71 -2.70
N GLU A 214 -8.93 15.17 -1.53
CA GLU A 214 -9.58 15.40 -0.24
C GLU A 214 -9.37 16.83 0.29
N PHE A 215 -8.29 17.48 -0.14
CA PHE A 215 -7.88 18.81 0.34
C PHE A 215 -8.24 19.94 -0.64
N ILE A 216 -9.11 19.64 -1.60
CA ILE A 216 -9.67 20.63 -2.53
C ILE A 216 -11.14 20.90 -2.14
N LYS A 217 -11.51 22.18 -2.09
CA LYS A 217 -12.88 22.60 -1.76
C LYS A 217 -13.44 23.52 -2.84
N PHE A 218 -14.75 23.44 -3.06
CA PHE A 218 -15.46 24.45 -3.85
C PHE A 218 -15.50 25.76 -3.08
N SER A 219 -15.40 26.88 -3.80
CA SER A 219 -15.42 28.25 -3.25
C SER A 219 -16.10 29.21 -4.21
N ASN A 220 -16.39 30.42 -3.73
CA ASN A 220 -16.92 31.48 -4.57
C ASN A 220 -15.82 32.17 -5.40
N ASP A 221 -14.59 32.09 -4.93
CA ASP A 221 -13.40 32.60 -5.62
C ASP A 221 -12.28 31.53 -5.53
N GLY A 222 -11.40 31.49 -6.51
CA GLY A 222 -10.33 30.51 -6.58
C GLY A 222 -9.96 30.17 -8.01
N ILE A 223 -9.50 28.95 -8.23
CA ILE A 223 -9.14 28.42 -9.56
C ILE A 223 -10.43 28.08 -10.30
N PRO A 224 -10.66 28.62 -11.50
CA PRO A 224 -11.85 28.28 -12.29
C PRO A 224 -11.71 26.86 -12.86
N VAL A 225 -12.75 26.06 -12.72
CA VAL A 225 -12.81 24.68 -13.24
C VAL A 225 -14.16 24.40 -13.88
N LYS A 226 -14.16 23.52 -14.87
CA LYS A 226 -15.37 22.96 -15.47
C LYS A 226 -15.61 21.55 -14.95
N ILE A 227 -16.78 21.30 -14.38
CA ILE A 227 -17.15 19.96 -13.91
C ILE A 227 -17.48 19.08 -15.11
N LYS A 228 -16.82 17.95 -15.23
CA LYS A 228 -16.99 16.97 -16.32
C LYS A 228 -17.90 15.81 -15.90
N ARG A 229 -17.66 15.29 -14.72
CA ARG A 229 -18.39 14.11 -14.21
C ARG A 229 -18.42 14.12 -12.69
N VAL A 230 -19.52 13.64 -12.14
CA VAL A 230 -19.69 13.36 -10.71
C VAL A 230 -20.03 11.88 -10.57
N SER A 231 -19.24 11.16 -9.81
CA SER A 231 -19.43 9.73 -9.50
C SER A 231 -19.66 9.58 -8.00
N ASP A 232 -20.84 9.12 -7.60
CA ASP A 232 -21.14 8.82 -6.20
C ASP A 232 -20.78 7.36 -5.92
N THR A 233 -19.89 7.14 -4.94
CA THR A 233 -19.46 5.80 -4.53
C THR A 233 -20.16 5.29 -3.29
N GLY A 234 -21.16 6.04 -2.79
CA GLY A 234 -21.89 5.75 -1.55
C GLY A 234 -21.15 6.22 -0.29
N ARG A 235 -19.81 6.30 -0.33
CA ARG A 235 -18.96 6.84 0.75
C ARG A 235 -18.64 8.32 0.55
N HIS A 236 -18.34 8.67 -0.68
CA HIS A 236 -17.95 10.03 -1.11
C HIS A 236 -18.27 10.20 -2.59
N LYS A 237 -18.27 11.45 -3.03
CA LYS A 237 -18.39 11.81 -4.45
C LYS A 237 -16.98 12.05 -5.00
N VAL A 238 -16.66 11.41 -6.13
CA VAL A 238 -15.47 11.70 -6.93
C VAL A 238 -15.91 12.64 -8.06
N ILE A 239 -15.35 13.84 -8.10
CA ILE A 239 -15.69 14.85 -9.09
C ILE A 239 -14.47 15.04 -10.01
N ASP A 240 -14.66 14.71 -11.28
CA ASP A 240 -13.68 15.00 -12.33
C ASP A 240 -13.94 16.41 -12.85
N THR A 241 -12.97 17.29 -12.71
CA THR A 241 -12.99 18.66 -13.22
C THR A 241 -11.83 18.91 -14.18
N GLU A 242 -11.91 19.98 -14.94
CA GLU A 242 -10.89 20.38 -15.92
C GLU A 242 -10.61 21.89 -15.80
N CYS A 243 -9.34 22.27 -15.80
CA CYS A 243 -8.86 23.63 -15.98
C CYS A 243 -7.93 23.69 -17.23
N SER A 244 -7.34 24.84 -17.53
CA SER A 244 -6.47 24.99 -18.72
C SER A 244 -5.19 24.16 -18.58
N SER A 245 -4.70 23.93 -17.36
CA SER A 245 -3.49 23.13 -17.07
C SER A 245 -3.73 21.62 -16.96
N GLY A 246 -4.99 21.15 -17.02
CA GLY A 246 -5.31 19.72 -16.98
C GLY A 246 -6.52 19.34 -16.15
N SER A 247 -6.63 18.04 -15.89
CA SER A 247 -7.73 17.46 -15.10
C SER A 247 -7.41 17.48 -13.62
N ILE A 248 -8.42 17.85 -12.81
CA ILE A 248 -8.34 17.88 -11.35
C ILE A 248 -9.46 16.99 -10.79
N LYS A 249 -9.08 16.04 -9.94
CA LYS A 249 -10.03 15.21 -9.18
C LYS A 249 -10.27 15.82 -7.81
N ILE A 250 -11.52 15.86 -7.40
CA ILE A 250 -11.95 16.36 -6.09
C ILE A 250 -12.70 15.24 -5.39
N LEU A 251 -12.45 15.08 -4.10
CA LEU A 251 -13.19 14.17 -3.25
C LEU A 251 -14.06 14.98 -2.29
N ALA A 252 -15.37 14.77 -2.34
CA ALA A 252 -16.33 15.47 -1.52
C ALA A 252 -17.25 14.51 -0.76
N ASN A 253 -17.77 14.95 0.37
CA ASN A 253 -18.77 14.16 1.11
C ASN A 253 -20.04 13.96 0.28
N THR A 254 -20.76 12.86 0.50
CA THR A 254 -22.01 12.55 -0.21
C THR A 254 -23.06 13.65 -0.06
N SER A 255 -23.09 14.36 1.09
CA SER A 255 -23.99 15.49 1.37
C SER A 255 -23.58 16.79 0.68
N THR A 256 -22.38 16.90 0.11
CA THR A 256 -21.91 18.12 -0.53
C THR A 256 -22.73 18.41 -1.79
N GLN A 257 -23.29 19.62 -1.86
CA GLN A 257 -23.93 20.11 -3.09
C GLN A 257 -22.83 20.44 -4.10
N ILE A 258 -22.91 19.84 -5.27
CA ILE A 258 -21.94 20.04 -6.35
C ILE A 258 -22.51 21.10 -7.30
N PRO A 259 -21.77 22.20 -7.58
CA PRO A 259 -22.18 23.18 -8.59
C PRO A 259 -22.37 22.52 -9.96
N SER A 260 -23.26 23.05 -10.78
CA SER A 260 -23.45 22.58 -12.16
C SER A 260 -22.60 23.39 -13.14
N GLY A 261 -21.86 22.71 -13.99
CA GLY A 261 -21.11 23.33 -15.10
C GLY A 261 -19.76 23.92 -14.66
N SER A 262 -19.68 25.21 -14.38
CA SER A 262 -18.45 25.90 -13.96
C SER A 262 -18.46 26.19 -12.48
N ALA A 263 -17.31 26.08 -11.84
CA ALA A 263 -17.11 26.33 -10.42
C ALA A 263 -15.71 26.92 -10.16
N HIS A 264 -15.49 27.38 -8.95
CA HIS A 264 -14.16 27.73 -8.47
C HIS A 264 -13.76 26.77 -7.35
N ILE A 265 -12.46 26.49 -7.25
CA ILE A 265 -11.89 25.61 -6.24
C ILE A 265 -10.72 26.29 -5.54
N THR A 266 -10.49 25.90 -4.28
CA THR A 266 -9.35 26.30 -3.49
C THR A 266 -8.60 25.10 -2.98
N PHE A 267 -7.29 25.26 -2.83
CA PHE A 267 -6.38 24.25 -2.28
C PHE A 267 -6.10 24.56 -0.81
N ASP A 268 -6.11 23.51 0.02
CA ASP A 268 -5.73 23.65 1.42
C ASP A 268 -4.23 23.96 1.55
N GLN A 269 -3.90 25.00 2.32
CA GLN A 269 -2.54 25.49 2.46
C GLN A 269 -1.57 24.46 3.00
N LYS A 270 -1.98 23.67 3.99
CA LYS A 270 -1.11 22.68 4.64
C LYS A 270 -0.75 21.51 3.75
N HIS A 271 -1.62 21.20 2.79
CA HIS A 271 -1.52 20.03 1.94
C HIS A 271 -1.20 20.36 0.48
N THR A 272 -0.83 21.61 0.20
CA THR A 272 -0.36 22.07 -1.13
C THR A 272 1.16 22.05 -1.14
N TYR A 273 1.72 21.21 -2.02
CA TYR A 273 3.17 20.98 -2.13
C TYR A 273 3.70 21.40 -3.50
N ALA A 274 4.90 21.98 -3.51
CA ALA A 274 5.64 22.23 -4.73
C ALA A 274 6.64 21.11 -4.99
N TYR A 275 6.77 20.71 -6.27
CA TYR A 275 7.73 19.73 -6.72
C TYR A 275 8.60 20.31 -7.82
N GLY A 276 9.91 20.05 -7.74
CA GLY A 276 10.91 20.33 -8.77
C GLY A 276 11.52 19.01 -9.25
N ASP A 277 11.47 18.75 -10.54
CA ASP A 277 11.99 17.50 -11.14
C ASP A 277 11.49 16.23 -10.39
N ASN A 278 10.20 16.23 -10.06
CA ASN A 278 9.44 15.22 -9.31
C ASN A 278 9.69 15.14 -7.80
N TRP A 279 10.66 15.88 -7.23
CA TRP A 279 10.92 15.87 -5.80
C TRP A 279 10.28 17.08 -5.11
N ILE A 280 9.84 16.88 -3.87
CA ILE A 280 9.27 17.97 -3.06
C ILE A 280 10.34 19.08 -2.87
N ILE A 281 9.91 20.33 -3.02
CA ILE A 281 10.73 21.50 -2.73
C ILE A 281 10.47 21.89 -1.29
N GLU A 282 11.50 21.86 -0.44
CA GLU A 282 11.45 22.25 1.00
C GLU A 282 12.05 23.63 1.22
#